data_34a866da1e0758f5cd33fe0e1be35950
#
_entry.id   34a866da1e0758f5cd33fe0e1be35950
#
_cell.length_a   1.000
_cell.length_b   1.000
_cell.length_c   1.000
_cell.angle_alpha   90.00
_cell.angle_beta   90.00
_cell.angle_gamma   90.00
#
_symmetry.space_group_name_H-M   'P 1'
#
loop_
_entity.id
_entity.type
_entity.pdbx_description
1 polymer ?
#
loop_
_entity_poly.entity_id
_entity_poly.type
_entity_poly.pdbx_seq_one_letter_code
_entity_poly.pdbx_strand_id
1 'polypeptide(L)'
;MIIAKNDEEKRSKIWRMVIAGASIVLFIVIVYFLFSLFAGNPLEGTWKSEESNLQLTIRGGDSATASWSEIAEASNVKVKMNYTLDKENKTIAFKVDDAEIEKVVKNSNAGLTKTALETEISMLETTFDYSLEKSKLTLSEREYGEQIVFVKK
;
A
#
# COMPACT_ATOMS: atom_id res chain seq x y z
N MET A 1 -43.16 22.07 46.07
CA MET A 1 -43.31 21.15 44.92
C MET A 1 -42.78 21.74 43.63
N ILE A 2 -42.76 23.03 43.48
CA ILE A 2 -42.20 23.71 42.32
C ILE A 2 -40.69 23.40 42.14
N ILE A 3 -39.98 23.24 43.22
CA ILE A 3 -38.54 22.92 43.26
C ILE A 3 -38.24 21.54 42.65
N ALA A 4 -39.07 20.54 42.97
CA ALA A 4 -38.91 19.18 42.42
C ALA A 4 -39.13 19.14 40.92
N LYS A 5 -40.06 19.92 40.41
CA LYS A 5 -40.37 20.04 38.99
C LYS A 5 -39.21 20.70 38.20
N ASN A 6 -38.61 21.75 38.79
CA ASN A 6 -37.44 22.41 38.21
C ASN A 6 -36.23 21.49 38.21
N ASP A 7 -36.04 20.67 39.23
CA ASP A 7 -34.92 19.72 39.27
C ASP A 7 -35.09 18.61 38.23
N GLU A 8 -36.31 18.17 37.95
CA GLU A 8 -36.57 17.20 36.88
C GLU A 8 -36.30 17.77 35.50
N GLU A 9 -36.67 19.04 35.27
CA GLU A 9 -36.35 19.72 33.99
C GLU A 9 -34.85 19.90 33.82
N LYS A 10 -34.12 20.28 34.86
CA LYS A 10 -32.68 20.40 34.83
C LYS A 10 -32.00 19.05 34.60
N ARG A 11 -32.46 18.01 35.28
CA ARG A 11 -31.94 16.64 35.08
C ARG A 11 -32.19 16.16 33.66
N SER A 12 -33.35 16.43 33.10
CA SER A 12 -33.68 16.06 31.72
C SER A 12 -32.79 16.79 30.70
N LYS A 13 -32.53 18.09 30.93
CA LYS A 13 -31.60 18.84 30.06
C LYS A 13 -30.16 18.34 30.14
N ILE A 14 -29.67 18.08 31.34
CA ILE A 14 -28.34 17.56 31.59
C ILE A 14 -28.21 16.16 30.94
N TRP A 15 -29.22 15.31 31.13
CA TRP A 15 -29.25 13.98 30.53
C TRP A 15 -29.19 14.02 29.01
N ARG A 16 -29.96 14.92 28.39
CA ARG A 16 -29.93 15.13 26.93
C ARG A 16 -28.58 15.63 26.47
N MET A 17 -27.94 16.52 27.19
CA MET A 17 -26.60 17.00 26.87
C MET A 17 -25.56 15.87 26.97
N VAL A 18 -25.66 15.04 27.99
CA VAL A 18 -24.76 13.90 28.19
C VAL A 18 -24.91 12.89 27.05
N ILE A 19 -26.15 12.56 26.68
CA ILE A 19 -26.41 11.64 25.56
C ILE A 19 -25.93 12.23 24.24
N ALA A 20 -26.18 13.51 23.98
CA ALA A 20 -25.73 14.19 22.78
C ALA A 20 -24.18 14.21 22.69
N GLY A 21 -23.52 14.54 23.80
CA GLY A 21 -22.07 14.54 23.88
C GLY A 21 -21.48 13.15 23.68
N ALA A 22 -22.05 12.15 24.33
CA ALA A 22 -21.60 10.76 24.16
C ALA A 22 -21.79 10.26 22.72
N SER A 23 -22.91 10.63 22.09
CA SER A 23 -23.18 10.27 20.68
C SER A 23 -22.17 10.92 19.72
N ILE A 24 -21.79 12.18 19.96
CA ILE A 24 -20.80 12.89 19.16
C ILE A 24 -19.43 12.23 19.30
N VAL A 25 -19.03 11.92 20.52
CA VAL A 25 -17.75 11.25 20.79
C VAL A 25 -17.72 9.88 20.12
N LEU A 26 -18.77 9.10 20.24
CA LEU A 26 -18.88 7.79 19.60
C LEU A 26 -18.79 7.91 18.08
N PHE A 27 -19.46 8.89 17.49
CA PHE A 27 -19.41 9.17 16.06
C PHE A 27 -18.00 9.52 15.60
N ILE A 28 -17.29 10.38 16.33
CA ILE A 28 -15.90 10.74 16.05
C ILE A 28 -14.99 9.51 16.10
N VAL A 29 -15.17 8.65 17.10
CA VAL A 29 -14.39 7.41 17.24
C VAL A 29 -14.65 6.47 16.07
N ILE A 30 -15.90 6.31 15.67
CA ILE A 30 -16.28 5.48 14.52
C ILE A 30 -15.66 6.04 13.23
N VAL A 31 -15.78 7.34 13.00
CA VAL A 31 -15.20 8.01 11.81
C VAL A 31 -13.68 7.86 11.81
N TYR A 32 -13.03 8.09 12.95
CA TYR A 32 -11.59 7.89 13.10
C TYR A 32 -11.18 6.44 12.79
N PHE A 33 -11.92 5.49 13.31
CA PHE A 33 -11.68 4.07 13.09
C PHE A 33 -11.84 3.69 11.62
N LEU A 34 -12.90 4.19 10.97
CA LEU A 34 -13.12 3.98 9.54
C LEU A 34 -12.00 4.62 8.71
N PHE A 35 -11.59 5.85 9.03
CA PHE A 35 -10.47 6.49 8.37
C PHE A 35 -9.17 5.71 8.55
N SER A 36 -8.93 5.19 9.73
CA SER A 36 -7.76 4.35 10.02
C SER A 36 -7.74 3.08 9.16
N LEU A 37 -8.90 2.46 8.96
CA LEU A 37 -9.02 1.28 8.11
C LEU A 37 -8.81 1.60 6.63
N PHE A 38 -9.29 2.77 6.18
CA PHE A 38 -9.20 3.17 4.77
C PHE A 38 -7.93 3.95 4.42
N ALA A 39 -7.31 4.62 5.38
CA ALA A 39 -6.10 5.40 5.16
C ALA A 39 -4.83 4.56 5.12
N GLY A 40 -4.86 3.35 5.69
CA GLY A 40 -3.74 2.43 5.62
C GLY A 40 -3.53 1.88 4.20
N ASN A 41 -2.28 1.60 3.84
CA ASN A 41 -1.97 0.90 2.60
C ASN A 41 -2.03 -0.62 2.85
N PRO A 42 -3.03 -1.33 2.30
CA PRO A 42 -3.16 -2.78 2.54
C PRO A 42 -2.03 -3.60 1.94
N LEU A 43 -1.28 -3.02 0.99
CA LEU A 43 -0.18 -3.70 0.31
C LEU A 43 1.18 -3.42 0.95
N GLU A 44 1.22 -2.62 2.02
CA GLU A 44 2.47 -2.30 2.70
C GLU A 44 3.11 -3.56 3.29
N GLY A 45 4.40 -3.72 3.03
CA GLY A 45 5.18 -4.87 3.51
C GLY A 45 6.14 -5.40 2.45
N THR A 46 6.76 -6.51 2.75
CA THR A 46 7.70 -7.18 1.86
C THR A 46 7.05 -8.43 1.28
N TRP A 47 7.08 -8.53 -0.04
CA TRP A 47 6.43 -9.58 -0.81
C TRP A 47 7.46 -10.30 -1.68
N LYS A 48 7.46 -11.62 -1.62
CA LYS A 48 8.37 -12.44 -2.41
C LYS A 48 7.61 -13.19 -3.49
N SER A 49 8.08 -13.12 -4.74
CA SER A 49 7.51 -13.89 -5.84
C SER A 49 7.72 -15.39 -5.65
N GLU A 50 6.69 -16.17 -5.94
CA GLU A 50 6.78 -17.64 -5.90
C GLU A 50 7.50 -18.21 -7.11
N GLU A 51 7.46 -17.52 -8.24
CA GLU A 51 7.96 -18.03 -9.52
C GLU A 51 9.31 -17.44 -9.95
N SER A 52 9.71 -16.35 -9.34
CA SER A 52 10.96 -15.66 -9.70
C SER A 52 11.74 -15.23 -8.47
N ASN A 53 12.91 -14.66 -8.69
CA ASN A 53 13.75 -14.13 -7.62
C ASN A 53 13.42 -12.66 -7.27
N LEU A 54 12.28 -12.17 -7.73
CA LEU A 54 11.80 -10.81 -7.44
C LEU A 54 11.21 -10.71 -6.04
N GLN A 55 11.66 -9.72 -5.30
CA GLN A 55 11.07 -9.34 -4.02
C GLN A 55 10.62 -7.88 -4.12
N LEU A 56 9.39 -7.62 -3.73
CA LEU A 56 8.79 -6.30 -3.79
C LEU A 56 8.53 -5.80 -2.38
N THR A 57 9.10 -4.67 -2.03
CA THR A 57 8.85 -4.01 -0.74
C THR A 57 8.03 -2.75 -1.00
N ILE A 58 6.81 -2.73 -0.50
CA ILE A 58 5.90 -1.59 -0.62
C ILE A 58 5.89 -0.85 0.70
N ARG A 59 6.23 0.43 0.65
CA ARG A 59 6.26 1.30 1.83
C ARG A 59 5.10 2.26 1.82
N GLY A 60 4.83 2.89 2.95
CA GLY A 60 3.84 3.94 3.05
C GLY A 60 4.16 5.12 2.12
N GLY A 61 3.13 5.88 1.75
CA GLY A 61 3.25 6.96 0.78
C GLY A 61 3.18 6.44 -0.65
N ASP A 62 4.20 6.70 -1.44
CA ASP A 62 4.27 6.35 -2.86
C ASP A 62 5.56 5.62 -3.23
N SER A 63 6.26 5.07 -2.26
CA SER A 63 7.59 4.49 -2.42
C SER A 63 7.56 2.97 -2.36
N ALA A 64 8.23 2.32 -3.30
CA ALA A 64 8.43 0.88 -3.32
C ALA A 64 9.86 0.55 -3.77
N THR A 65 10.32 -0.65 -3.46
CA THR A 65 11.62 -1.15 -3.89
C THR A 65 11.45 -2.53 -4.49
N ALA A 66 11.86 -2.69 -5.73
CA ALA A 66 11.98 -4.00 -6.37
C ALA A 66 13.40 -4.52 -6.15
N SER A 67 13.52 -5.75 -5.74
CA SER A 67 14.81 -6.39 -5.44
C SER A 67 14.88 -7.74 -6.13
N TRP A 68 15.98 -7.97 -6.81
CA TRP A 68 16.27 -9.25 -7.43
C TRP A 68 17.54 -9.82 -6.81
N SER A 69 17.53 -11.10 -6.47
CA SER A 69 18.73 -11.76 -5.97
C SER A 69 19.81 -11.82 -7.03
N GLU A 70 19.39 -11.92 -8.28
CA GLU A 70 20.31 -11.95 -9.44
C GLU A 70 19.61 -11.43 -10.70
N ILE A 71 20.28 -10.55 -11.42
CA ILE A 71 19.93 -10.15 -12.78
C ILE A 71 21.20 -10.30 -13.62
N ALA A 72 21.17 -11.16 -14.66
CA ALA A 72 22.36 -11.51 -15.43
C ALA A 72 23.47 -12.00 -14.47
N GLU A 73 24.61 -11.32 -14.44
CA GLU A 73 25.72 -11.67 -13.52
C GLU A 73 25.73 -10.85 -12.24
N ALA A 74 24.83 -9.88 -12.12
CA ALA A 74 24.77 -8.99 -10.96
C ALA A 74 23.92 -9.60 -9.86
N SER A 75 24.41 -9.55 -8.62
CA SER A 75 23.72 -10.04 -7.43
C SER A 75 23.11 -8.89 -6.62
N ASN A 76 22.01 -9.18 -5.96
CA ASN A 76 21.35 -8.23 -5.02
C ASN A 76 21.05 -6.87 -5.67
N VAL A 77 20.37 -6.90 -6.80
CA VAL A 77 19.95 -5.68 -7.50
C VAL A 77 18.71 -5.11 -6.88
N LYS A 78 18.77 -3.84 -6.46
CA LYS A 78 17.64 -3.12 -5.84
C LYS A 78 17.35 -1.86 -6.64
N VAL A 79 16.08 -1.65 -6.95
CA VAL A 79 15.61 -0.48 -7.70
C VAL A 79 14.48 0.17 -6.93
N LYS A 80 14.63 1.47 -6.65
CA LYS A 80 13.58 2.27 -6.04
C LYS A 80 12.60 2.72 -7.10
N MET A 81 11.33 2.68 -6.78
CA MET A 81 10.28 3.12 -7.68
C MET A 81 9.14 3.79 -6.93
N ASN A 82 8.33 4.51 -7.68
CA ASN A 82 7.12 5.12 -7.17
C ASN A 82 5.92 4.26 -7.60
N TYR A 83 4.85 4.33 -6.83
CA TYR A 83 3.62 3.67 -7.20
C TYR A 83 2.41 4.57 -6.94
N THR A 84 1.36 4.33 -7.69
CA THR A 84 0.05 4.95 -7.49
C THR A 84 -0.94 3.84 -7.15
N LEU A 85 -1.57 3.94 -5.99
CA LEU A 85 -2.52 2.96 -5.50
C LEU A 85 -3.93 3.53 -5.58
N ASP A 86 -4.82 2.83 -6.28
CA ASP A 86 -6.25 3.13 -6.31
C ASP A 86 -6.99 2.01 -5.58
N LYS A 87 -7.44 2.32 -4.36
CA LYS A 87 -8.14 1.35 -3.51
C LYS A 87 -9.55 1.05 -3.97
N GLU A 88 -10.20 2.00 -4.63
CA GLU A 88 -11.57 1.83 -5.13
C GLU A 88 -11.61 0.85 -6.29
N ASN A 89 -10.72 1.02 -7.25
CA ASN A 89 -10.61 0.16 -8.42
C ASN A 89 -9.68 -1.03 -8.22
N LYS A 90 -9.00 -1.11 -7.09
CA LYS A 90 -8.01 -2.13 -6.75
C LYS A 90 -6.93 -2.25 -7.81
N THR A 91 -6.30 -1.12 -8.12
CA THR A 91 -5.20 -1.07 -9.07
C THR A 91 -3.95 -0.47 -8.44
N ILE A 92 -2.80 -0.91 -8.92
CA ILE A 92 -1.50 -0.35 -8.56
C ILE A 92 -0.68 -0.19 -9.84
N ALA A 93 -0.07 0.98 -9.98
CA ALA A 93 0.82 1.28 -11.11
C ALA A 93 2.20 1.66 -10.57
N PHE A 94 3.23 1.07 -11.12
CA PHE A 94 4.61 1.35 -10.76
C PHE A 94 5.29 2.19 -11.82
N LYS A 95 6.18 3.07 -11.38
CA LYS A 95 6.99 3.88 -12.27
C LYS A 95 8.40 4.03 -11.70
N VAL A 96 9.39 3.83 -12.57
CA VAL A 96 10.81 3.98 -12.23
C VAL A 96 11.37 5.21 -12.94
N ASP A 97 12.18 5.99 -12.21
CA ASP A 97 12.87 7.13 -12.77
C ASP A 97 14.12 6.64 -13.55
N ASP A 98 14.35 7.18 -14.74
CA ASP A 98 15.51 6.85 -15.57
C ASP A 98 16.84 7.11 -14.83
N ALA A 99 16.89 8.15 -14.00
CA ALA A 99 18.04 8.46 -13.18
C ALA A 99 18.36 7.33 -12.17
N GLU A 100 17.33 6.68 -11.64
CA GLU A 100 17.50 5.53 -10.74
C GLU A 100 18.09 4.31 -11.49
N ILE A 101 17.62 4.07 -12.70
CA ILE A 101 18.15 2.98 -13.55
C ILE A 101 19.64 3.18 -13.81
N GLU A 102 20.03 4.38 -14.20
CA GLU A 102 21.43 4.72 -14.46
C GLU A 102 22.30 4.58 -13.21
N LYS A 103 21.77 5.00 -12.06
CA LYS A 103 22.45 4.88 -10.77
C LYS A 103 22.69 3.44 -10.38
N VAL A 104 21.71 2.57 -10.54
CA VAL A 104 21.80 1.14 -10.20
C VAL A 104 22.82 0.45 -11.10
N VAL A 105 22.78 0.71 -12.40
CA VAL A 105 23.74 0.16 -13.37
C VAL A 105 25.17 0.61 -13.05
N LYS A 106 25.34 1.89 -12.75
CA LYS A 106 26.67 2.46 -12.42
C LYS A 106 27.24 1.89 -11.12
N ASN A 107 26.41 1.63 -10.12
CA ASN A 107 26.83 1.09 -8.84
C ASN A 107 26.95 -0.45 -8.83
N SER A 108 26.56 -1.11 -9.89
CA SER A 108 26.67 -2.55 -10.01
C SER A 108 28.12 -2.98 -10.22
N ASN A 109 28.57 -3.97 -9.46
CA ASN A 109 29.92 -4.50 -9.55
C ASN A 109 30.12 -5.59 -10.60
N ALA A 110 29.04 -6.08 -11.19
CA ALA A 110 29.09 -7.22 -12.10
C ALA A 110 28.25 -6.92 -13.33
N GLY A 111 28.85 -6.63 -14.44
CA GLY A 111 28.28 -6.65 -15.77
C GLY A 111 26.79 -6.39 -16.01
N LEU A 112 26.10 -5.72 -15.09
CA LEU A 112 24.69 -5.36 -15.26
C LEU A 112 24.57 -4.30 -16.35
N THR A 113 23.89 -4.64 -17.43
CA THR A 113 23.64 -3.68 -18.50
C THR A 113 22.33 -2.95 -18.27
N LYS A 114 22.25 -1.73 -18.79
CA LYS A 114 21.01 -0.94 -18.75
C LYS A 114 19.86 -1.69 -19.41
N THR A 115 20.10 -2.35 -20.52
CA THR A 115 19.11 -3.14 -21.26
C THR A 115 18.57 -4.31 -20.44
N ALA A 116 19.43 -5.04 -19.73
CA ALA A 116 19.01 -6.15 -18.88
C ALA A 116 18.14 -5.67 -17.74
N LEU A 117 18.52 -4.57 -17.10
CA LEU A 117 17.74 -3.99 -16.01
C LEU A 117 16.40 -3.43 -16.50
N GLU A 118 16.39 -2.72 -17.61
CA GLU A 118 15.16 -2.19 -18.22
C GLU A 118 14.19 -3.29 -18.63
N THR A 119 14.69 -4.42 -19.08
CA THR A 119 13.85 -5.57 -19.43
C THR A 119 13.12 -6.11 -18.21
N GLU A 120 13.80 -6.25 -17.09
CA GLU A 120 13.17 -6.69 -15.83
C GLU A 120 12.18 -5.65 -15.28
N ILE A 121 12.55 -4.38 -15.33
CA ILE A 121 11.71 -3.28 -14.84
C ILE A 121 10.47 -3.10 -15.71
N SER A 122 10.57 -3.29 -17.03
CA SER A 122 9.45 -3.10 -17.95
C SER A 122 8.26 -4.01 -17.63
N MET A 123 8.51 -5.17 -17.04
CA MET A 123 7.46 -6.07 -16.58
C MET A 123 6.68 -5.51 -15.39
N LEU A 124 7.26 -4.57 -14.65
CA LEU A 124 6.65 -3.93 -13.49
C LEU A 124 6.06 -2.55 -13.82
N GLU A 125 6.56 -1.85 -14.83
CA GLU A 125 6.10 -0.52 -15.23
C GLU A 125 4.78 -0.55 -15.99
N THR A 126 3.73 -1.09 -15.37
CA THR A 126 2.40 -1.14 -15.94
C THR A 126 1.38 -1.00 -14.82
N THR A 127 0.11 -0.95 -15.19
CA THR A 127 -0.98 -0.93 -14.22
C THR A 127 -1.48 -2.35 -13.99
N PHE A 128 -1.47 -2.76 -12.73
CA PHE A 128 -1.96 -4.07 -12.31
C PHE A 128 -3.27 -3.96 -11.57
N ASP A 129 -4.17 -4.89 -11.79
CA ASP A 129 -5.23 -5.17 -10.85
C ASP A 129 -4.65 -6.02 -9.72
N TYR A 130 -4.90 -5.67 -8.47
CA TYR A 130 -4.39 -6.44 -7.36
C TYR A 130 -5.48 -7.17 -6.61
N SER A 131 -5.14 -8.35 -6.11
CA SER A 131 -5.96 -9.12 -5.21
C SER A 131 -5.13 -9.53 -4.01
N LEU A 132 -5.65 -9.27 -2.82
CA LEU A 132 -4.98 -9.58 -1.57
C LEU A 132 -5.82 -10.59 -0.79
N GLU A 133 -5.27 -11.79 -0.59
CA GLU A 133 -5.86 -12.83 0.24
C GLU A 133 -4.88 -13.25 1.33
N LYS A 134 -5.16 -12.92 2.58
CA LYS A 134 -4.29 -13.22 3.73
C LYS A 134 -2.86 -12.72 3.48
N SER A 135 -1.93 -13.64 3.27
CA SER A 135 -0.52 -13.34 3.01
C SER A 135 -0.13 -13.48 1.54
N LYS A 136 -1.10 -13.50 0.63
CA LYS A 136 -0.88 -13.68 -0.81
C LYS A 136 -1.36 -12.47 -1.59
N LEU A 137 -0.48 -11.89 -2.39
CA LEU A 137 -0.77 -10.77 -3.27
C LEU A 137 -0.65 -11.23 -4.71
N THR A 138 -1.71 -11.06 -5.49
CA THR A 138 -1.71 -11.34 -6.92
C THR A 138 -1.81 -10.04 -7.70
N LEU A 139 -0.87 -9.79 -8.58
CA LEU A 139 -0.85 -8.68 -9.51
C LEU A 139 -1.19 -9.19 -10.90
N SER A 140 -2.27 -8.70 -11.49
CA SER A 140 -2.73 -9.10 -12.83
C SER A 140 -2.60 -7.92 -13.77
N GLU A 141 -1.82 -8.09 -14.83
CA GLU A 141 -1.66 -7.08 -15.84
C GLU A 141 -2.93 -6.96 -16.67
N ARG A 142 -3.38 -5.73 -16.92
CA ARG A 142 -4.64 -5.46 -17.61
C ARG A 142 -4.62 -5.79 -19.10
N GLU A 143 -3.48 -5.59 -19.76
CA GLU A 143 -3.36 -5.69 -21.19
C GLU A 143 -3.27 -7.14 -21.69
N TYR A 144 -2.41 -7.93 -21.06
CA TYR A 144 -2.16 -9.32 -21.45
C TYR A 144 -2.63 -10.37 -20.45
N GLY A 145 -3.09 -9.93 -19.28
CA GLY A 145 -3.61 -10.81 -18.25
C GLY A 145 -2.56 -11.64 -17.52
N GLU A 146 -1.27 -11.31 -17.68
CA GLU A 146 -0.21 -11.98 -16.96
C GLU A 146 -0.32 -11.73 -15.47
N GLN A 147 -0.09 -12.76 -14.67
CA GLN A 147 -0.20 -12.69 -13.22
C GLN A 147 1.14 -12.93 -12.56
N ILE A 148 1.43 -12.13 -11.54
CA ILE A 148 2.57 -12.33 -10.66
C ILE A 148 2.01 -12.57 -9.27
N VAL A 149 2.38 -13.69 -8.67
CA VAL A 149 1.91 -14.06 -7.33
C VAL A 149 3.04 -13.88 -6.33
N PHE A 150 2.74 -13.13 -5.28
CA PHE A 150 3.67 -12.86 -4.19
C PHE A 150 3.14 -13.42 -2.89
N VAL A 151 4.04 -13.83 -2.03
CA VAL A 151 3.75 -14.26 -0.67
C VAL A 151 4.42 -13.28 0.29
N LYS A 152 3.71 -12.91 1.33
CA LYS A 152 4.23 -12.01 2.36
C LYS A 152 5.37 -12.68 3.13
N LYS A 153 6.45 -11.94 3.24
CA LYS A 153 7.64 -12.41 3.93
C LYS A 153 7.55 -12.20 5.45
#